data_477fdf24173567ca1ad250edef86b60e
#
_entry.id   477fdf24173567ca1ad250edef86b60e
#
_cell.length_a   1.000
_cell.length_b   1.000
_cell.length_c   1.000
_cell.angle_alpha   90.00
_cell.angle_beta   90.00
_cell.angle_gamma   90.00
#
_symmetry.space_group_name_H-M   'P 1'
#
loop_
_entity.id
_entity.type
_entity.pdbx_description
1 polymer ?
#
loop_
_entity_poly.entity_id
_entity_poly.type
_entity_poly.pdbx_seq_one_letter_code
_entity_poly.pdbx_strand_id
1 'polypeptide(L)'
;MYLRQVTVMLGLIILCMVLLGAGFFSLSYRHQLEEIQTTLDRNAGFISSYANAAITKGDSLSGEDFINYIYSAVRLTDTTVLVCNTKGQILCAAGVNLNEDLLNSSTIADLSVPSWAVNQLLNGKPYSGVTTFGQLLSSKCYLTSEVLSPLVQDRVSGELISSGIPTGFLFVAADATSVLDFLENTFQLFFITAVAVLLISLVICSITVQRMVDPLKGMCAFAHKFAHGEVDTRITEYTNRKDEIGELAIAFNAMADSLAQAEQKRSEFVANVSHELKTPMTTIAGFADGILDGTIPPEKERESLQVISSETRRLSRLVRRMLELSRLQSSERVAAQEQFDVAEVLLRVLVSLESKITEKDLDVQTQLPDGPVMVWGDPDAVTQVCYNLLDNAVKFSSPQGRLTLRITTKASKAYIAIGNQGETIPPQQLTHIFDRFHKADSSRSTHKDGVGLGLYIVKTILNTYKEDITVTSQDGFTEFTFTLSEV
;
A
#
# COMPACT_ATOMS: atom_id res chain seq x y z
N MET A 1 16.86 -8.06 3.36
CA MET A 1 15.87 -7.39 2.51
C MET A 1 16.37 -6.04 2.01
N TYR A 2 16.88 -5.18 2.89
CA TYR A 2 17.45 -3.85 2.61
C TYR A 2 18.47 -3.87 1.46
N LEU A 3 19.57 -4.65 1.60
CA LEU A 3 20.65 -4.69 0.61
C LEU A 3 20.14 -5.12 -0.77
N ARG A 4 19.19 -6.06 -0.82
CA ARG A 4 18.60 -6.55 -2.06
C ARG A 4 17.74 -5.50 -2.79
N GLN A 5 17.00 -4.67 -2.08
CA GLN A 5 16.20 -3.59 -2.68
C GLN A 5 17.10 -2.46 -3.20
N VAL A 6 18.10 -2.05 -2.41
CA VAL A 6 19.07 -1.05 -2.83
C VAL A 6 19.86 -1.52 -4.06
N THR A 7 20.32 -2.77 -4.10
CA THR A 7 21.05 -3.31 -5.25
C THR A 7 20.18 -3.39 -6.50
N VAL A 8 18.90 -3.76 -6.38
CA VAL A 8 17.98 -3.81 -7.54
C VAL A 8 17.70 -2.40 -8.07
N MET A 9 17.42 -1.43 -7.21
CA MET A 9 17.19 -0.04 -7.62
C MET A 9 18.43 0.57 -8.25
N LEU A 10 19.61 0.35 -7.65
CA LEU A 10 20.88 0.83 -8.20
C LEU A 10 21.19 0.19 -9.56
N GLY A 11 20.97 -1.12 -9.70
CA GLY A 11 21.11 -1.83 -10.96
C GLY A 11 20.19 -1.30 -12.05
N LEU A 12 18.96 -0.96 -11.73
CA LEU A 12 18.01 -0.39 -12.67
C LEU A 12 18.41 1.04 -13.11
N ILE A 13 18.92 1.86 -12.19
CA ILE A 13 19.42 3.21 -12.48
C ILE A 13 20.63 3.12 -13.42
N ILE A 14 21.60 2.24 -13.11
CA ILE A 14 22.78 2.03 -13.97
C ILE A 14 22.37 1.56 -15.36
N LEU A 15 21.44 0.60 -15.45
CA LEU A 15 20.94 0.10 -16.73
C LEU A 15 20.28 1.23 -17.56
N CYS A 16 19.43 2.05 -16.94
CA CYS A 16 18.82 3.19 -17.59
C CYS A 16 19.87 4.20 -18.08
N MET A 17 20.90 4.49 -17.26
CA MET A 17 21.97 5.42 -17.65
C MET A 17 22.79 4.89 -18.82
N VAL A 18 23.09 3.59 -18.83
CA VAL A 18 23.83 2.96 -19.95
C VAL A 18 23.01 3.03 -21.25
N LEU A 19 21.70 2.71 -21.19
CA LEU A 19 20.83 2.77 -22.37
C LEU A 19 20.64 4.19 -22.88
N LEU A 20 20.41 5.15 -21.99
CA LEU A 20 20.30 6.57 -22.36
C LEU A 20 21.61 7.11 -22.92
N GLY A 21 22.74 6.77 -22.30
CA GLY A 21 24.06 7.14 -22.78
C GLY A 21 24.35 6.60 -24.18
N ALA A 22 24.12 5.32 -24.41
CA ALA A 22 24.33 4.71 -25.72
C ALA A 22 23.44 5.35 -26.81
N GLY A 23 22.17 5.60 -26.48
CA GLY A 23 21.25 6.30 -27.39
C GLY A 23 21.69 7.74 -27.70
N PHE A 24 22.06 8.49 -26.66
CA PHE A 24 22.54 9.86 -26.79
C PHE A 24 23.81 9.96 -27.64
N PHE A 25 24.83 9.11 -27.37
CA PHE A 25 26.06 9.11 -28.16
C PHE A 25 25.81 8.68 -29.61
N SER A 26 24.97 7.69 -29.85
CA SER A 26 24.63 7.26 -31.19
C SER A 26 23.95 8.38 -32.01
N LEU A 27 23.00 9.08 -31.36
CA LEU A 27 22.28 10.18 -32.00
C LEU A 27 23.20 11.39 -32.23
N SER A 28 23.99 11.75 -31.22
CA SER A 28 24.95 12.88 -31.29
C SER A 28 26.00 12.67 -32.38
N TYR A 29 26.55 11.44 -32.47
CA TYR A 29 27.49 11.09 -33.52
C TYR A 29 26.90 11.21 -34.93
N ARG A 30 25.68 10.69 -35.12
CA ARG A 30 24.98 10.80 -36.41
C ARG A 30 24.70 12.26 -36.77
N HIS A 31 24.22 13.02 -35.84
CA HIS A 31 23.90 14.45 -36.06
C HIS A 31 25.14 15.25 -36.47
N GLN A 32 26.28 14.99 -35.79
CA GLN A 32 27.54 15.68 -36.10
C GLN A 32 28.08 15.31 -37.50
N LEU A 33 27.95 14.01 -37.89
CA LEU A 33 28.32 13.57 -39.23
C LEU A 33 27.43 14.20 -40.31
N GLU A 34 26.13 14.27 -40.11
CA GLU A 34 25.20 14.88 -41.06
C GLU A 34 25.44 16.38 -41.19
N GLU A 35 25.81 17.08 -40.13
CA GLU A 35 26.12 18.48 -40.16
C GLU A 35 27.38 18.77 -40.95
N ILE A 36 28.46 17.99 -40.72
CA ILE A 36 29.70 18.11 -41.48
C ILE A 36 29.45 17.79 -42.96
N GLN A 37 28.77 16.69 -43.26
CA GLN A 37 28.44 16.33 -44.63
C GLN A 37 27.64 17.43 -45.36
N THR A 38 26.58 17.92 -44.75
CA THR A 38 25.75 18.99 -45.34
C THR A 38 26.56 20.25 -45.58
N THR A 39 27.47 20.59 -44.67
CA THR A 39 28.34 21.76 -44.80
C THR A 39 29.35 21.58 -45.89
N LEU A 40 30.01 20.41 -46.01
CA LEU A 40 30.96 20.09 -47.08
C LEU A 40 30.31 20.07 -48.47
N ASP A 41 29.13 19.41 -48.57
CA ASP A 41 28.42 19.37 -49.87
C ASP A 41 28.00 20.78 -50.33
N ARG A 42 27.56 21.63 -49.41
CA ARG A 42 27.29 23.03 -49.73
C ARG A 42 28.55 23.79 -50.19
N ASN A 43 29.67 23.63 -49.48
CA ASN A 43 30.93 24.26 -49.85
C ASN A 43 31.46 23.75 -51.18
N ALA A 44 31.38 22.43 -51.41
CA ALA A 44 31.74 21.81 -52.67
C ALA A 44 30.86 22.34 -53.83
N GLY A 45 29.55 22.48 -53.61
CA GLY A 45 28.63 23.06 -54.57
C GLY A 45 28.96 24.52 -54.95
N PHE A 46 29.37 25.34 -53.97
CA PHE A 46 29.80 26.74 -54.26
C PHE A 46 31.07 26.76 -55.06
N ILE A 47 32.08 25.95 -54.69
CA ILE A 47 33.37 25.92 -55.36
C ILE A 47 33.21 25.33 -56.76
N SER A 48 32.43 24.24 -56.92
CA SER A 48 32.19 23.60 -58.24
C SER A 48 31.43 24.51 -59.18
N SER A 49 30.46 25.32 -58.68
CA SER A 49 29.75 26.30 -59.49
C SER A 49 30.67 27.37 -60.05
N TYR A 50 31.60 27.90 -59.23
CA TYR A 50 32.58 28.85 -59.68
C TYR A 50 33.58 28.24 -60.68
N ALA A 51 34.08 27.02 -60.38
CA ALA A 51 34.96 26.27 -61.26
C ALA A 51 34.34 25.97 -62.63
N ASN A 52 33.06 25.54 -62.65
CA ASN A 52 32.31 25.29 -63.88
C ASN A 52 32.10 26.56 -64.71
N ALA A 53 31.85 27.71 -64.07
CA ALA A 53 31.74 29.00 -64.73
C ALA A 53 33.08 29.43 -65.33
N ALA A 54 34.21 29.24 -64.65
CA ALA A 54 35.54 29.52 -65.12
C ALA A 54 35.90 28.64 -66.36
N ILE A 55 35.65 27.33 -66.28
CA ILE A 55 35.84 26.40 -67.41
C ILE A 55 35.02 26.86 -68.63
N THR A 56 33.77 27.30 -68.41
CA THR A 56 32.88 27.72 -69.49
C THR A 56 33.41 28.96 -70.22
N LYS A 57 34.06 29.87 -69.48
CA LYS A 57 34.71 31.08 -70.05
C LYS A 57 36.05 30.76 -70.74
N GLY A 58 36.57 29.57 -70.64
CA GLY A 58 37.86 29.14 -71.18
C GLY A 58 39.05 29.44 -70.26
N ASP A 59 38.76 29.80 -68.97
CA ASP A 59 39.80 30.06 -67.98
C ASP A 59 40.44 28.73 -67.51
N SER A 60 41.74 28.77 -67.24
CA SER A 60 42.46 27.61 -66.70
C SER A 60 42.21 27.42 -65.23
N LEU A 61 41.88 26.16 -64.79
CA LEU A 61 41.79 25.79 -63.38
C LEU A 61 43.16 25.89 -62.63
N SER A 62 44.26 26.13 -63.36
CA SER A 62 45.57 26.43 -62.79
C SER A 62 45.91 27.94 -62.91
N GLY A 63 44.98 28.78 -63.35
CA GLY A 63 45.14 30.24 -63.46
C GLY A 63 45.17 30.92 -62.10
N GLU A 64 45.88 32.06 -62.03
CA GLU A 64 46.12 32.79 -60.78
C GLU A 64 44.80 33.25 -60.14
N ASP A 65 43.82 33.68 -60.91
CA ASP A 65 42.51 34.12 -60.43
C ASP A 65 41.72 32.98 -59.79
N PHE A 66 41.76 31.77 -60.37
CA PHE A 66 41.09 30.60 -59.83
C PHE A 66 41.77 30.14 -58.52
N ILE A 67 43.08 30.08 -58.50
CA ILE A 67 43.88 29.72 -57.32
C ILE A 67 43.59 30.72 -56.18
N ASN A 68 43.55 32.02 -56.41
CA ASN A 68 43.23 33.03 -55.41
C ASN A 68 41.81 32.88 -54.86
N TYR A 69 40.85 32.51 -55.71
CA TYR A 69 39.50 32.19 -55.28
C TYR A 69 39.49 30.96 -54.34
N ILE A 70 40.15 29.88 -54.70
CA ILE A 70 40.25 28.65 -53.87
C ILE A 70 40.88 28.97 -52.52
N TYR A 71 41.99 29.76 -52.49
CA TYR A 71 42.62 30.17 -51.23
C TYR A 71 41.68 31.00 -50.37
N SER A 72 40.89 31.87 -50.99
CA SER A 72 39.90 32.67 -50.25
C SER A 72 38.76 31.82 -49.72
N ALA A 73 38.25 30.87 -50.54
CA ALA A 73 37.21 29.93 -50.12
C ALA A 73 37.65 29.02 -48.97
N VAL A 74 38.84 28.50 -49.04
CA VAL A 74 39.44 27.65 -47.99
C VAL A 74 39.58 28.40 -46.66
N ARG A 75 40.03 29.67 -46.69
CA ARG A 75 40.15 30.52 -45.49
C ARG A 75 38.80 30.83 -44.83
N LEU A 76 37.76 30.95 -45.62
CA LEU A 76 36.41 31.23 -45.13
C LEU A 76 35.69 30.01 -44.57
N THR A 77 36.00 28.82 -45.12
CA THR A 77 35.25 27.58 -44.81
C THR A 77 36.04 26.64 -43.93
N ASP A 78 37.30 26.92 -43.64
CA ASP A 78 38.20 26.06 -42.85
C ASP A 78 38.26 24.62 -43.40
N THR A 79 38.19 24.50 -44.73
CA THR A 79 38.22 23.20 -45.46
C THR A 79 39.49 23.07 -46.25
N THR A 80 39.80 21.83 -46.63
CA THR A 80 40.89 21.54 -47.59
C THR A 80 40.27 21.22 -48.93
N VAL A 81 40.77 21.88 -49.96
CA VAL A 81 40.28 21.80 -51.33
C VAL A 81 41.38 21.25 -52.26
N LEU A 82 41.05 20.24 -53.03
CA LEU A 82 41.92 19.64 -54.06
C LEU A 82 41.17 19.67 -55.39
N VAL A 83 41.77 20.24 -56.40
CA VAL A 83 41.26 20.22 -57.78
C VAL A 83 42.22 19.48 -58.68
N CYS A 84 41.72 18.52 -59.46
CA CYS A 84 42.52 17.75 -60.36
C CYS A 84 41.90 17.67 -61.78
N ASN A 85 42.72 17.31 -62.76
CA ASN A 85 42.24 16.98 -64.11
C ASN A 85 41.62 15.58 -64.18
N THR A 86 41.10 15.19 -65.34
CA THR A 86 40.47 13.88 -65.55
C THR A 86 41.43 12.69 -65.43
N LYS A 87 42.75 12.93 -65.41
CA LYS A 87 43.80 11.95 -65.19
C LYS A 87 44.20 11.83 -63.72
N GLY A 88 43.64 12.65 -62.87
CA GLY A 88 43.93 12.69 -61.43
C GLY A 88 45.12 13.55 -61.04
N GLN A 89 45.74 14.29 -61.94
CA GLN A 89 46.87 15.17 -61.63
C GLN A 89 46.33 16.42 -60.92
N ILE A 90 46.94 16.83 -59.82
CA ILE A 90 46.46 17.96 -58.99
C ILE A 90 46.82 19.30 -59.71
N LEU A 91 45.80 20.12 -59.95
CA LEU A 91 45.93 21.44 -60.55
C LEU A 91 46.04 22.54 -59.50
N CYS A 92 45.34 22.36 -58.41
CA CYS A 92 45.34 23.28 -57.28
C CYS A 92 45.08 22.51 -55.99
N ALA A 93 45.80 22.81 -54.90
CA ALA A 93 45.60 22.29 -53.56
C ALA A 93 45.72 23.44 -52.55
N ALA A 94 44.75 23.59 -51.68
CA ALA A 94 44.74 24.59 -50.61
C ALA A 94 44.04 24.03 -49.37
N GLY A 95 44.53 24.35 -48.20
CA GLY A 95 43.87 23.95 -46.92
C GLY A 95 44.84 23.62 -45.82
N VAL A 96 44.30 23.52 -44.60
CA VAL A 96 45.07 23.30 -43.38
C VAL A 96 45.50 21.86 -43.21
N ASN A 97 44.72 20.91 -43.72
CA ASN A 97 44.96 19.48 -43.55
C ASN A 97 45.72 18.84 -44.71
N LEU A 98 46.48 19.62 -45.50
CA LEU A 98 47.37 19.10 -46.51
C LEU A 98 48.65 18.56 -45.85
N ASN A 99 49.16 17.46 -46.38
CA ASN A 99 50.42 16.88 -45.92
C ASN A 99 51.61 17.74 -46.40
N GLU A 100 52.13 18.57 -45.51
CA GLU A 100 53.24 19.50 -45.83
C GLU A 100 54.53 18.80 -46.28
N ASP A 101 54.78 17.59 -45.75
CA ASP A 101 55.97 16.80 -46.14
C ASP A 101 55.93 16.36 -47.61
N LEU A 102 54.75 16.04 -48.12
CA LEU A 102 54.54 15.72 -49.51
C LEU A 102 54.61 16.96 -50.39
N LEU A 103 54.08 18.08 -49.94
CA LEU A 103 54.12 19.39 -50.66
C LEU A 103 55.55 19.94 -50.76
N ASN A 104 56.36 19.73 -49.71
CA ASN A 104 57.76 20.20 -49.69
C ASN A 104 58.71 19.29 -50.49
N SER A 105 58.36 18.01 -50.68
CA SER A 105 59.17 17.01 -51.38
C SER A 105 58.92 16.86 -52.91
N SER A 106 57.76 17.44 -53.37
CA SER A 106 57.29 17.28 -54.74
C SER A 106 56.64 18.60 -55.23
N THR A 107 56.76 18.88 -56.56
CA THR A 107 55.98 19.96 -57.16
C THR A 107 54.48 19.53 -57.15
N ILE A 108 53.53 20.44 -56.89
CA ILE A 108 52.10 20.16 -56.91
C ILE A 108 51.65 19.41 -58.17
N ALA A 109 52.34 19.68 -59.33
CA ALA A 109 52.05 19.03 -60.59
C ALA A 109 52.43 17.55 -60.64
N ASP A 110 53.32 17.09 -59.74
CA ASP A 110 53.77 15.67 -59.66
C ASP A 110 52.87 14.87 -58.73
N LEU A 111 51.98 15.50 -57.97
CA LEU A 111 51.03 14.85 -57.07
C LEU A 111 49.77 14.45 -57.84
N SER A 112 49.27 13.27 -57.51
CA SER A 112 48.02 12.77 -58.08
C SER A 112 47.07 12.23 -57.01
N VAL A 113 45.79 12.45 -57.23
CA VAL A 113 44.73 11.85 -56.44
C VAL A 113 44.69 10.33 -56.61
N PRO A 114 44.25 9.57 -55.60
CA PRO A 114 44.16 8.12 -55.72
C PRO A 114 43.29 7.68 -56.92
N SER A 115 43.79 6.74 -57.73
CA SER A 115 43.13 6.27 -58.93
C SER A 115 41.72 5.70 -58.71
N TRP A 116 41.48 5.15 -57.54
CA TRP A 116 40.14 4.66 -57.18
C TRP A 116 39.10 5.78 -57.11
N ALA A 117 39.46 6.95 -56.64
CA ALA A 117 38.56 8.12 -56.52
C ALA A 117 38.21 8.71 -57.88
N VAL A 118 39.22 8.81 -58.77
CA VAL A 118 39.03 9.23 -60.15
C VAL A 118 38.11 8.26 -60.91
N ASN A 119 38.34 6.95 -60.79
CA ASN A 119 37.52 5.94 -61.43
C ASN A 119 36.06 5.95 -60.93
N GLN A 120 35.88 6.21 -59.67
CA GLN A 120 34.52 6.30 -59.08
C GLN A 120 33.74 7.47 -59.69
N LEU A 121 34.37 8.63 -59.81
CA LEU A 121 33.76 9.86 -60.37
C LEU A 121 33.54 9.75 -61.88
N LEU A 122 34.44 9.11 -62.61
CA LEU A 122 34.24 8.82 -64.05
C LEU A 122 33.04 7.88 -64.30
N ASN A 123 32.70 7.02 -63.33
CA ASN A 123 31.50 6.19 -63.36
C ASN A 123 30.24 6.87 -62.83
N GLY A 124 30.26 8.19 -62.65
CA GLY A 124 29.14 9.01 -62.21
C GLY A 124 28.71 8.84 -60.74
N LYS A 125 29.62 8.28 -59.90
CA LYS A 125 29.37 8.08 -58.47
C LYS A 125 30.23 9.07 -57.68
N PRO A 126 29.62 10.10 -57.04
CA PRO A 126 30.34 10.99 -56.13
C PRO A 126 30.84 10.20 -54.94
N TYR A 127 31.98 10.58 -54.39
CA TYR A 127 32.55 9.97 -53.19
C TYR A 127 32.19 10.91 -51.99
N SER A 128 31.73 10.29 -50.91
CA SER A 128 31.57 10.92 -49.63
C SER A 128 31.96 9.96 -48.52
N GLY A 129 32.93 10.32 -47.66
CA GLY A 129 33.39 9.45 -46.61
C GLY A 129 34.68 9.92 -45.92
N VAL A 130 35.07 9.20 -44.86
CA VAL A 130 36.30 9.49 -44.10
C VAL A 130 37.49 8.81 -44.69
N THR A 131 38.56 9.58 -45.00
CA THR A 131 39.78 9.07 -45.64
C THR A 131 40.99 9.96 -45.34
N THR A 132 42.18 9.44 -45.45
CA THR A 132 43.45 10.17 -45.54
C THR A 132 43.84 10.48 -47.00
N PHE A 133 43.00 10.12 -47.93
CA PHE A 133 43.09 10.33 -49.37
C PHE A 133 44.49 10.06 -49.97
N GLY A 134 44.99 8.83 -49.70
CA GLY A 134 46.30 8.41 -50.22
C GLY A 134 47.48 9.17 -49.62
N GLN A 135 47.39 9.61 -48.38
CA GLN A 135 48.34 10.43 -47.62
C GLN A 135 48.48 11.89 -48.11
N LEU A 136 47.62 12.33 -49.01
CA LEU A 136 47.56 13.73 -49.42
C LEU A 136 47.05 14.63 -48.25
N LEU A 137 46.26 14.04 -47.32
CA LEU A 137 45.80 14.69 -46.11
C LEU A 137 46.63 14.22 -44.91
N SER A 138 46.98 15.17 -44.03
CA SER A 138 47.77 14.92 -42.81
C SER A 138 47.02 14.13 -41.74
N SER A 139 45.69 14.21 -41.73
CA SER A 139 44.80 13.54 -40.80
C SER A 139 43.64 12.82 -41.53
N LYS A 140 42.85 12.05 -40.81
CA LYS A 140 41.58 11.52 -41.33
C LYS A 140 40.60 12.67 -41.50
N CYS A 141 40.21 12.94 -42.73
CA CYS A 141 39.23 13.96 -43.05
C CYS A 141 37.96 13.36 -43.63
N TYR A 142 36.83 13.99 -43.38
CA TYR A 142 35.61 13.73 -44.12
C TYR A 142 35.75 14.44 -45.49
N LEU A 143 35.58 13.68 -46.56
CA LEU A 143 35.80 14.17 -47.90
C LEU A 143 34.54 13.99 -48.73
N THR A 144 34.17 15.06 -49.48
CA THR A 144 33.17 14.99 -50.57
C THR A 144 33.78 15.34 -51.90
N SER A 145 33.17 14.88 -52.98
CA SER A 145 33.70 15.08 -54.32
C SER A 145 32.61 15.51 -55.31
N GLU A 146 33.03 16.40 -56.26
CA GLU A 146 32.17 16.93 -57.32
C GLU A 146 32.87 16.81 -58.68
N VAL A 147 32.09 16.60 -59.74
CA VAL A 147 32.57 16.56 -61.12
C VAL A 147 32.53 17.97 -61.69
N LEU A 148 33.67 18.45 -62.18
CA LEU A 148 33.76 19.73 -62.84
C LEU A 148 33.56 19.57 -64.37
N SER A 149 32.63 20.34 -64.92
CA SER A 149 32.26 20.30 -66.34
C SER A 149 31.80 21.67 -66.83
N PRO A 150 32.05 22.04 -68.13
CA PRO A 150 31.55 23.26 -68.67
C PRO A 150 30.04 23.36 -68.62
N LEU A 151 29.52 24.56 -68.43
CA LEU A 151 28.08 24.82 -68.47
C LEU A 151 27.65 25.03 -69.90
N VAL A 152 26.54 24.46 -70.29
CA VAL A 152 25.86 24.62 -71.57
C VAL A 152 24.44 25.13 -71.34
N GLN A 153 23.96 25.97 -72.21
CA GLN A 153 22.61 26.45 -72.13
C GLN A 153 21.64 25.35 -72.58
N ASP A 154 20.74 24.97 -71.70
CA ASP A 154 19.67 24.05 -72.08
C ASP A 154 18.72 24.68 -73.10
N ARG A 155 18.50 23.97 -74.20
CA ARG A 155 17.65 24.44 -75.30
C ARG A 155 16.18 24.60 -74.97
N VAL A 156 15.75 23.94 -73.88
CA VAL A 156 14.30 23.87 -73.51
C VAL A 156 14.04 24.89 -72.37
N SER A 157 14.82 24.92 -71.34
CA SER A 157 14.65 25.80 -70.16
C SER A 157 15.38 27.10 -70.27
N GLY A 158 16.38 27.22 -71.13
CA GLY A 158 17.25 28.36 -71.24
C GLY A 158 18.24 28.52 -70.08
N GLU A 159 18.24 27.61 -69.08
CA GLU A 159 19.12 27.59 -67.92
C GLU A 159 20.51 27.00 -68.29
N LEU A 160 21.55 27.42 -67.53
CA LEU A 160 22.88 26.86 -67.64
C LEU A 160 22.93 25.55 -66.86
N ILE A 161 23.12 24.43 -67.58
CA ILE A 161 23.27 23.10 -66.99
C ILE A 161 24.64 22.50 -67.30
N SER A 162 25.09 21.54 -66.49
CA SER A 162 26.35 20.82 -66.76
C SER A 162 26.28 20.11 -68.10
N SER A 163 27.38 20.23 -68.90
CA SER A 163 27.50 19.53 -70.19
C SER A 163 27.59 18.00 -70.02
N GLY A 164 27.83 17.48 -68.82
CA GLY A 164 28.07 16.08 -68.54
C GLY A 164 29.45 15.57 -68.99
N ILE A 165 30.29 16.41 -69.64
CA ILE A 165 31.62 16.06 -70.05
C ILE A 165 32.61 16.47 -68.95
N PRO A 166 33.22 15.53 -68.18
CA PRO A 166 34.13 15.81 -67.10
C PRO A 166 35.41 16.50 -67.63
N THR A 167 35.73 17.66 -67.10
CA THR A 167 36.95 18.41 -67.38
C THR A 167 37.97 18.28 -66.22
N GLY A 168 37.46 18.03 -65.02
CA GLY A 168 38.26 17.85 -63.81
C GLY A 168 37.38 17.36 -62.65
N PHE A 169 37.99 17.18 -61.47
CA PHE A 169 37.32 16.77 -60.25
C PHE A 169 37.69 17.70 -59.08
N LEU A 170 36.72 18.00 -58.26
CA LEU A 170 36.85 18.76 -57.04
C LEU A 170 36.68 17.79 -55.83
N PHE A 171 37.59 17.90 -54.88
CA PHE A 171 37.47 17.24 -53.57
C PHE A 171 37.55 18.33 -52.50
N VAL A 172 36.61 18.29 -51.58
CA VAL A 172 36.56 19.15 -50.43
C VAL A 172 36.59 18.29 -49.17
N ALA A 173 37.51 18.61 -48.28
CA ALA A 173 37.72 17.84 -47.05
C ALA A 173 37.65 18.71 -45.81
N ALA A 174 37.08 18.22 -44.74
CA ALA A 174 37.12 18.79 -43.40
C ALA A 174 37.72 17.80 -42.40
N ASP A 175 38.35 18.35 -41.36
CA ASP A 175 39.00 17.52 -40.34
C ASP A 175 37.97 16.70 -39.56
N ALA A 176 38.17 15.40 -39.53
CA ALA A 176 37.35 14.49 -38.77
C ALA A 176 37.74 14.41 -37.27
N THR A 177 38.89 14.99 -36.89
CA THR A 177 39.33 15.02 -35.47
C THR A 177 38.43 15.90 -34.60
N SER A 178 37.85 16.94 -35.16
CA SER A 178 36.86 17.80 -34.47
C SER A 178 35.65 17.03 -33.95
N VAL A 179 35.26 15.95 -34.66
CA VAL A 179 34.17 15.07 -34.20
C VAL A 179 34.62 14.25 -32.99
N LEU A 180 35.85 13.78 -32.94
CA LEU A 180 36.40 13.02 -31.82
C LEU A 180 36.53 13.91 -30.58
N ASP A 181 37.04 15.12 -30.72
CA ASP A 181 37.14 16.10 -29.62
C ASP A 181 35.77 16.49 -29.07
N PHE A 182 34.79 16.70 -29.95
CA PHE A 182 33.40 16.94 -29.52
C PHE A 182 32.83 15.73 -28.72
N LEU A 183 33.06 14.52 -29.18
CA LEU A 183 32.61 13.30 -28.50
C LEU A 183 33.31 13.14 -27.15
N GLU A 184 34.61 13.41 -27.07
CA GLU A 184 35.36 13.32 -25.81
C GLU A 184 34.83 14.31 -24.77
N ASN A 185 34.66 15.57 -25.14
CA ASN A 185 34.10 16.59 -24.26
C ASN A 185 32.66 16.25 -23.82
N THR A 186 31.85 15.76 -24.74
CA THR A 186 30.48 15.32 -24.46
C THR A 186 30.49 14.11 -23.54
N PHE A 187 31.39 13.17 -23.72
CA PHE A 187 31.55 12.01 -22.84
C PHE A 187 31.95 12.41 -21.42
N GLN A 188 32.90 13.33 -21.27
CA GLN A 188 33.32 13.83 -19.95
C GLN A 188 32.14 14.48 -19.22
N LEU A 189 31.37 15.34 -19.89
CA LEU A 189 30.18 15.98 -19.31
C LEU A 189 29.13 14.96 -18.91
N PHE A 190 28.86 13.98 -19.78
CA PHE A 190 27.92 12.90 -19.50
C PHE A 190 28.39 12.06 -18.31
N PHE A 191 29.66 11.72 -18.23
CA PHE A 191 30.23 10.94 -17.14
C PHE A 191 30.11 11.64 -15.78
N ILE A 192 30.42 12.94 -15.74
CA ILE A 192 30.30 13.76 -14.50
C ILE A 192 28.85 13.82 -14.06
N THR A 193 27.92 14.08 -14.98
CA THR A 193 26.48 14.14 -14.66
C THR A 193 25.94 12.77 -14.22
N ALA A 194 26.41 11.69 -14.84
CA ALA A 194 26.04 10.33 -14.48
C ALA A 194 26.47 9.98 -13.05
N VAL A 195 27.70 10.30 -12.68
CA VAL A 195 28.22 10.09 -11.31
C VAL A 195 27.41 10.93 -10.29
N ALA A 196 27.11 12.19 -10.60
CA ALA A 196 26.33 13.05 -9.72
C ALA A 196 24.91 12.50 -9.49
N VAL A 197 24.23 12.05 -10.54
CA VAL A 197 22.90 11.44 -10.45
C VAL A 197 22.95 10.14 -9.64
N LEU A 198 23.97 9.32 -9.81
CA LEU A 198 24.15 8.07 -9.07
C LEU A 198 24.34 8.32 -7.57
N LEU A 199 25.15 9.31 -7.20
CA LEU A 199 25.36 9.68 -5.79
C LEU A 199 24.07 10.21 -5.15
N ILE A 200 23.35 11.11 -5.84
CA ILE A 200 22.08 11.64 -5.37
C ILE A 200 21.05 10.51 -5.18
N SER A 201 20.96 9.61 -6.16
CA SER A 201 20.05 8.47 -6.11
C SER A 201 20.37 7.53 -4.94
N LEU A 202 21.64 7.32 -4.63
CA LEU A 202 22.09 6.49 -3.51
C LEU A 202 21.68 7.11 -2.17
N VAL A 203 21.82 8.42 -2.02
CA VAL A 203 21.38 9.15 -0.81
C VAL A 203 19.86 9.07 -0.65
N ILE A 204 19.11 9.36 -1.71
CA ILE A 204 17.63 9.30 -1.67
C ILE A 204 17.17 7.88 -1.35
N CYS A 205 17.74 6.87 -1.99
CA CYS A 205 17.42 5.46 -1.74
C CYS A 205 17.70 5.08 -0.28
N SER A 206 18.84 5.49 0.27
CA SER A 206 19.20 5.22 1.67
C SER A 206 18.18 5.84 2.65
N ILE A 207 17.81 7.09 2.45
CA ILE A 207 16.82 7.79 3.29
C ILE A 207 15.45 7.13 3.19
N THR A 208 14.99 6.81 1.97
CA THR A 208 13.69 6.18 1.75
C THR A 208 13.61 4.82 2.44
N VAL A 209 14.66 4.01 2.31
CA VAL A 209 14.68 2.69 2.93
C VAL A 209 14.67 2.79 4.46
N GLN A 210 15.46 3.68 5.07
CA GLN A 210 15.43 3.88 6.52
C GLN A 210 14.06 4.35 7.00
N ARG A 211 13.41 5.25 6.29
CA ARG A 211 12.09 5.77 6.67
C ARG A 211 10.95 4.78 6.49
N MET A 212 11.05 3.81 5.59
CA MET A 212 9.98 2.84 5.31
C MET A 212 10.25 1.45 5.89
N VAL A 213 11.48 0.93 5.76
CA VAL A 213 11.78 -0.47 6.10
C VAL A 213 12.04 -0.66 7.60
N ASP A 214 12.72 0.28 8.25
CA ASP A 214 13.04 0.13 9.67
C ASP A 214 11.81 0.18 10.58
N PRO A 215 10.82 1.09 10.35
CA PRO A 215 9.54 1.03 11.07
C PRO A 215 8.80 -0.30 10.91
N LEU A 216 8.74 -0.83 9.68
CA LEU A 216 8.09 -2.12 9.42
C LEU A 216 8.77 -3.29 10.13
N LYS A 217 10.11 -3.29 10.20
CA LYS A 217 10.85 -4.29 11.00
C LYS A 217 10.54 -4.16 12.48
N GLY A 218 10.49 -2.92 12.99
CA GLY A 218 10.07 -2.64 14.36
C GLY A 218 8.69 -3.23 14.66
N MET A 219 7.70 -2.94 13.80
CA MET A 219 6.34 -3.48 13.94
C MET A 219 6.30 -5.02 13.89
N CYS A 220 7.07 -5.65 12.99
CA CYS A 220 7.19 -7.11 12.97
C CYS A 220 7.77 -7.66 14.29
N ALA A 221 8.77 -7.01 14.86
CA ALA A 221 9.35 -7.41 16.14
C ALA A 221 8.33 -7.28 17.29
N PHE A 222 7.53 -6.21 17.32
CA PHE A 222 6.43 -6.03 18.27
C PHE A 222 5.35 -7.09 18.09
N ALA A 223 4.95 -7.39 16.85
CA ALA A 223 3.98 -8.44 16.55
C ALA A 223 4.47 -9.82 17.03
N HIS A 224 5.76 -10.12 16.88
CA HIS A 224 6.37 -11.34 17.41
C HIS A 224 6.34 -11.40 18.94
N LYS A 225 6.70 -10.32 19.64
CA LYS A 225 6.64 -10.27 21.12
C LYS A 225 5.22 -10.48 21.60
N PHE A 226 4.25 -9.79 20.98
CA PHE A 226 2.83 -9.94 21.28
C PHE A 226 2.34 -11.40 21.10
N ALA A 227 2.74 -12.05 20.00
CA ALA A 227 2.40 -13.45 19.72
C ALA A 227 3.01 -14.43 20.75
N HIS A 228 4.08 -14.06 21.43
CA HIS A 228 4.71 -14.87 22.50
C HIS A 228 4.18 -14.55 23.90
N GLY A 229 3.10 -13.76 23.99
CA GLY A 229 2.40 -13.52 25.25
C GLY A 229 2.77 -12.20 25.95
N GLU A 230 3.61 -11.35 25.37
CA GLU A 230 3.88 -9.99 25.88
C GLU A 230 2.76 -9.03 25.47
N VAL A 231 1.54 -9.26 25.99
CA VAL A 231 0.33 -8.53 25.57
C VAL A 231 0.30 -7.05 25.96
N ASP A 232 1.18 -6.61 26.87
CA ASP A 232 1.29 -5.21 27.29
C ASP A 232 2.18 -4.35 26.39
N THR A 233 2.84 -4.97 25.40
CA THR A 233 3.72 -4.27 24.48
C THR A 233 2.95 -3.39 23.52
N ARG A 234 3.35 -2.11 23.39
CA ARG A 234 2.74 -1.12 22.48
C ARG A 234 3.79 -0.45 21.61
N ILE A 235 3.41 -0.10 20.41
CA ILE A 235 4.24 0.68 19.48
C ILE A 235 4.03 2.16 19.80
N THR A 236 5.02 2.79 20.40
CA THR A 236 4.98 4.22 20.75
C THR A 236 5.78 5.10 19.80
N GLU A 237 6.82 4.54 19.17
CA GLU A 237 7.79 5.30 18.36
C GLU A 237 7.19 5.88 17.07
N TYR A 238 6.16 5.23 16.51
CA TYR A 238 5.61 5.57 15.19
C TYR A 238 4.22 6.20 15.23
N THR A 239 3.58 6.29 16.40
CA THR A 239 2.20 6.82 16.54
C THR A 239 2.05 8.31 16.23
N ASN A 240 3.14 9.07 16.30
CA ASN A 240 3.16 10.51 15.99
C ASN A 240 3.35 10.80 14.48
N ARG A 241 3.53 9.79 13.65
CA ARG A 241 3.66 9.96 12.19
C ARG A 241 2.28 10.23 11.59
N LYS A 242 2.28 11.05 10.51
CA LYS A 242 1.06 11.42 9.77
C LYS A 242 0.95 10.69 8.42
N ASP A 243 1.66 9.57 8.29
CA ASP A 243 1.67 8.72 7.10
C ASP A 243 1.04 7.35 7.41
N GLU A 244 1.00 6.48 6.41
CA GLU A 244 0.42 5.13 6.48
C GLU A 244 1.10 4.25 7.55
N ILE A 245 2.36 4.53 7.86
CA ILE A 245 3.10 3.84 8.93
C ILE A 245 2.55 4.23 10.30
N GLY A 246 2.23 5.52 10.50
CA GLY A 246 1.60 6.00 11.73
C GLY A 246 0.19 5.43 11.92
N GLU A 247 -0.62 5.41 10.86
CA GLU A 247 -1.95 4.81 10.88
C GLU A 247 -1.89 3.31 11.22
N LEU A 248 -0.95 2.59 10.61
CA LEU A 248 -0.72 1.17 10.91
C LEU A 248 -0.32 0.93 12.37
N ALA A 249 0.52 1.80 12.95
CA ALA A 249 0.92 1.71 14.36
C ALA A 249 -0.28 1.91 15.30
N ILE A 250 -1.15 2.88 15.01
CA ILE A 250 -2.37 3.15 15.78
C ILE A 250 -3.33 1.96 15.67
N ALA A 251 -3.57 1.45 14.47
CA ALA A 251 -4.43 0.29 14.25
C ALA A 251 -3.92 -0.97 14.96
N PHE A 252 -2.61 -1.20 14.93
CA PHE A 252 -1.97 -2.29 15.66
C PHE A 252 -2.18 -2.18 17.18
N ASN A 253 -1.99 -0.97 17.75
CA ASN A 253 -2.21 -0.74 19.17
C ASN A 253 -3.67 -0.96 19.56
N ALA A 254 -4.63 -0.49 18.75
CA ALA A 254 -6.06 -0.71 18.98
C ALA A 254 -6.41 -2.21 18.98
N MET A 255 -5.83 -2.98 18.06
CA MET A 255 -5.97 -4.45 18.04
C MET A 255 -5.36 -5.09 19.29
N ALA A 256 -4.15 -4.65 19.69
CA ALA A 256 -3.47 -5.14 20.88
C ALA A 256 -4.28 -4.85 22.17
N ASP A 257 -4.87 -3.65 22.27
CA ASP A 257 -5.76 -3.28 23.39
C ASP A 257 -7.00 -4.17 23.46
N SER A 258 -7.64 -4.41 22.30
CA SER A 258 -8.81 -5.29 22.22
C SER A 258 -8.50 -6.72 22.65
N LEU A 259 -7.35 -7.26 22.20
CA LEU A 259 -6.91 -8.61 22.58
C LEU A 259 -6.52 -8.71 24.07
N ALA A 260 -5.81 -7.70 24.61
CA ALA A 260 -5.45 -7.66 26.01
C ALA A 260 -6.71 -7.62 26.90
N GLN A 261 -7.70 -6.80 26.54
CA GLN A 261 -8.98 -6.74 27.24
C GLN A 261 -9.75 -8.08 27.16
N ALA A 262 -9.74 -8.74 26.01
CA ALA A 262 -10.38 -10.05 25.85
C ALA A 262 -9.72 -11.11 26.72
N GLU A 263 -8.39 -11.15 26.77
CA GLU A 263 -7.64 -12.11 27.60
C GLU A 263 -7.80 -11.81 29.09
N GLN A 264 -7.81 -10.56 29.51
CA GLN A 264 -8.10 -10.16 30.87
C GLN A 264 -9.50 -10.64 31.29
N LYS A 265 -10.54 -10.36 30.48
CA LYS A 265 -11.90 -10.83 30.74
C LYS A 265 -12.01 -12.34 30.79
N ARG A 266 -11.23 -13.06 29.98
CA ARG A 266 -11.13 -14.54 29.99
C ARG A 266 -10.50 -15.03 31.29
N SER A 267 -9.41 -14.42 31.73
CA SER A 267 -8.70 -14.77 32.96
C SER A 267 -9.57 -14.52 34.20
N GLU A 268 -10.23 -13.36 34.28
CA GLU A 268 -11.20 -13.03 35.32
C GLU A 268 -12.37 -14.02 35.38
N PHE A 269 -12.88 -14.46 34.20
CA PHE A 269 -13.91 -15.46 34.12
C PHE A 269 -13.44 -16.80 34.74
N VAL A 270 -12.27 -17.29 34.35
CA VAL A 270 -11.71 -18.56 34.87
C VAL A 270 -11.49 -18.47 36.39
N ALA A 271 -10.95 -17.35 36.88
CA ALA A 271 -10.75 -17.13 38.30
C ALA A 271 -12.06 -17.12 39.09
N ASN A 272 -13.09 -16.40 38.62
CA ASN A 272 -14.40 -16.33 39.24
C ASN A 272 -15.12 -17.67 39.24
N VAL A 273 -15.06 -18.42 38.12
CA VAL A 273 -15.58 -19.79 38.05
C VAL A 273 -14.93 -20.70 39.11
N SER A 274 -13.61 -20.68 39.19
CA SER A 274 -12.86 -21.49 40.13
C SER A 274 -13.25 -21.17 41.59
N HIS A 275 -13.42 -19.89 41.89
CA HIS A 275 -13.84 -19.44 43.21
C HIS A 275 -15.27 -19.87 43.56
N GLU A 276 -16.25 -19.68 42.63
CA GLU A 276 -17.66 -20.06 42.84
C GLU A 276 -17.88 -21.59 42.89
N LEU A 277 -16.97 -22.41 42.30
CA LEU A 277 -16.95 -23.84 42.41
C LEU A 277 -16.29 -24.29 43.73
N LYS A 278 -15.18 -23.68 44.13
CA LYS A 278 -14.40 -24.12 45.31
C LYS A 278 -15.21 -23.99 46.60
N THR A 279 -15.95 -22.92 46.77
CA THR A 279 -16.72 -22.69 48.00
C THR A 279 -17.72 -23.79 48.33
N PRO A 280 -18.70 -24.15 47.46
CA PRO A 280 -19.63 -25.24 47.73
C PRO A 280 -18.93 -26.61 47.88
N MET A 281 -17.88 -26.89 47.09
CA MET A 281 -17.12 -28.13 47.22
C MET A 281 -16.44 -28.26 48.58
N THR A 282 -15.84 -27.17 49.09
CA THR A 282 -15.24 -27.16 50.43
C THR A 282 -16.29 -27.38 51.54
N THR A 283 -17.46 -26.75 51.37
CA THR A 283 -18.59 -26.94 52.33
C THR A 283 -19.10 -28.38 52.31
N ILE A 284 -19.30 -28.97 51.12
CA ILE A 284 -19.75 -30.37 50.99
C ILE A 284 -18.73 -31.33 51.62
N ALA A 285 -17.43 -31.16 51.29
CA ALA A 285 -16.38 -31.99 51.83
C ALA A 285 -16.30 -31.88 53.36
N GLY A 286 -16.30 -30.63 53.90
CA GLY A 286 -16.20 -30.41 55.33
C GLY A 286 -17.39 -31.01 56.14
N PHE A 287 -18.60 -30.91 55.62
CA PHE A 287 -19.75 -31.57 56.32
C PHE A 287 -19.71 -33.08 56.13
N ALA A 288 -19.31 -33.60 54.96
CA ALA A 288 -19.17 -35.05 54.75
C ALA A 288 -18.08 -35.66 55.64
N ASP A 289 -16.91 -35.04 55.72
CA ASP A 289 -15.80 -35.47 56.55
C ASP A 289 -16.18 -35.39 58.01
N GLY A 290 -16.83 -34.32 58.47
CA GLY A 290 -17.28 -34.18 59.87
C GLY A 290 -18.38 -35.17 60.30
N ILE A 291 -19.17 -35.68 59.37
CA ILE A 291 -20.10 -36.82 59.62
C ILE A 291 -19.30 -38.12 59.72
N LEU A 292 -18.33 -38.34 58.81
CA LEU A 292 -17.55 -39.57 58.72
C LEU A 292 -16.60 -39.76 59.91
N ASP A 293 -16.01 -38.69 60.42
CA ASP A 293 -15.06 -38.72 61.56
C ASP A 293 -15.73 -38.57 62.92
N GLY A 294 -17.07 -38.39 62.96
CA GLY A 294 -17.85 -38.27 64.17
C GLY A 294 -17.74 -36.91 64.86
N THR A 295 -17.13 -35.90 64.21
CA THR A 295 -17.06 -34.50 64.73
C THR A 295 -18.44 -33.86 64.77
N ILE A 296 -19.35 -34.26 63.86
CA ILE A 296 -20.74 -33.82 63.82
C ILE A 296 -21.57 -34.82 64.62
N PRO A 297 -22.24 -34.36 65.68
CA PRO A 297 -23.07 -35.26 66.52
C PRO A 297 -24.28 -35.81 65.72
N PRO A 298 -24.76 -37.04 66.04
CA PRO A 298 -25.82 -37.71 65.32
C PRO A 298 -27.14 -36.86 65.21
N GLU A 299 -27.41 -36.00 66.16
CA GLU A 299 -28.60 -35.15 66.16
C GLU A 299 -28.53 -34.05 65.06
N LYS A 300 -27.33 -33.72 64.59
CA LYS A 300 -27.07 -32.72 63.54
C LYS A 300 -26.73 -33.31 62.14
N GLU A 301 -26.61 -34.65 62.05
CA GLU A 301 -26.29 -35.31 60.77
C GLU A 301 -27.33 -34.96 59.70
N ARG A 302 -28.62 -34.98 60.04
CA ARG A 302 -29.69 -34.67 59.10
C ARG A 302 -29.62 -33.23 58.57
N GLU A 303 -29.33 -32.25 59.43
CA GLU A 303 -29.14 -30.87 59.06
C GLU A 303 -27.90 -30.73 58.14
N SER A 304 -26.80 -31.39 58.49
CA SER A 304 -25.58 -31.42 57.67
C SER A 304 -25.78 -32.03 56.29
N LEU A 305 -26.55 -33.14 56.20
CA LEU A 305 -26.93 -33.73 54.91
C LEU A 305 -27.84 -32.84 54.09
N GLN A 306 -28.68 -32.02 54.73
CA GLN A 306 -29.47 -31.01 54.02
C GLN A 306 -28.59 -29.91 53.41
N VAL A 307 -27.55 -29.47 54.15
CA VAL A 307 -26.56 -28.51 53.65
C VAL A 307 -25.84 -29.12 52.46
N ILE A 308 -25.33 -30.38 52.56
CA ILE A 308 -24.66 -31.09 51.44
C ILE A 308 -25.60 -31.15 50.23
N SER A 309 -26.85 -31.54 50.41
CA SER A 309 -27.85 -31.60 49.33
C SER A 309 -28.11 -30.27 48.67
N SER A 310 -28.24 -29.20 49.47
CA SER A 310 -28.48 -27.81 48.96
C SER A 310 -27.30 -27.27 48.18
N GLU A 311 -26.06 -27.50 48.65
CA GLU A 311 -24.85 -27.06 47.96
C GLU A 311 -24.60 -27.89 46.68
N THR A 312 -24.92 -29.18 46.67
CA THR A 312 -24.87 -30.04 45.46
C THR A 312 -25.85 -29.55 44.39
N ARG A 313 -27.08 -29.20 44.78
CA ARG A 313 -28.07 -28.59 43.86
C ARG A 313 -27.61 -27.22 43.34
N ARG A 314 -27.00 -26.42 44.20
CA ARG A 314 -26.40 -25.11 43.81
C ARG A 314 -25.31 -25.31 42.80
N LEU A 315 -24.38 -26.23 43.00
CA LEU A 315 -23.31 -26.59 42.09
C LEU A 315 -23.84 -27.05 40.71
N SER A 316 -24.85 -27.92 40.71
CA SER A 316 -25.50 -28.36 39.48
C SER A 316 -26.11 -27.23 38.68
N ARG A 317 -26.79 -26.26 39.37
CA ARG A 317 -27.31 -25.04 38.69
C ARG A 317 -26.20 -24.16 38.13
N LEU A 318 -25.08 -24.02 38.85
CA LEU A 318 -23.92 -23.26 38.39
C LEU A 318 -23.33 -23.87 37.10
N VAL A 319 -23.08 -25.16 37.10
CA VAL A 319 -22.54 -25.87 35.91
C VAL A 319 -23.49 -25.74 34.72
N ARG A 320 -24.80 -25.91 34.92
CA ARG A 320 -25.79 -25.80 33.84
C ARG A 320 -25.75 -24.39 33.23
N ARG A 321 -25.73 -23.32 34.05
CA ARG A 321 -25.64 -21.94 33.57
C ARG A 321 -24.32 -21.66 32.81
N MET A 322 -23.21 -22.29 33.21
CA MET A 322 -21.94 -22.19 32.49
C MET A 322 -21.99 -22.84 31.11
N LEU A 323 -22.63 -24.04 31.03
CA LEU A 323 -22.82 -24.72 29.75
C LEU A 323 -23.73 -23.93 28.81
N GLU A 324 -24.81 -23.33 29.35
CA GLU A 324 -25.67 -22.42 28.57
C GLU A 324 -24.90 -21.22 28.03
N LEU A 325 -24.11 -20.57 28.89
CA LEU A 325 -23.28 -19.45 28.49
C LEU A 325 -22.24 -19.83 27.42
N SER A 326 -21.58 -20.96 27.59
CA SER A 326 -20.62 -21.50 26.61
C SER A 326 -21.30 -21.76 25.25
N ARG A 327 -22.51 -22.31 25.26
CA ARG A 327 -23.29 -22.52 24.03
C ARG A 327 -23.68 -21.18 23.36
N LEU A 328 -24.13 -20.20 24.12
CA LEU A 328 -24.45 -18.87 23.58
C LEU A 328 -23.25 -18.16 22.97
N GLN A 329 -22.04 -18.38 23.49
CA GLN A 329 -20.80 -17.79 22.98
C GLN A 329 -20.23 -18.50 21.75
N SER A 330 -20.46 -19.81 21.63
CA SER A 330 -19.97 -20.62 20.49
C SER A 330 -20.93 -20.62 19.29
N SER A 331 -22.15 -20.12 19.47
CA SER A 331 -23.17 -20.10 18.42
C SER A 331 -22.91 -18.94 17.44
N GLU A 332 -22.19 -19.18 16.36
CA GLU A 332 -22.34 -18.47 15.09
C GLU A 332 -23.73 -18.72 14.43
N ARG A 333 -24.56 -19.55 15.06
CA ARG A 333 -25.93 -19.73 14.60
C ARG A 333 -26.74 -18.50 15.02
N VAL A 334 -27.02 -17.65 14.04
CA VAL A 334 -28.27 -16.87 14.06
C VAL A 334 -29.36 -17.91 14.31
N ALA A 335 -29.85 -18.01 15.57
CA ALA A 335 -30.97 -18.88 15.89
C ALA A 335 -32.09 -18.58 14.90
N ALA A 336 -32.80 -19.60 14.45
CA ALA A 336 -33.88 -19.42 13.50
C ALA A 336 -34.86 -18.40 14.11
N GLN A 337 -34.92 -17.22 13.50
CA GLN A 337 -35.86 -16.19 13.95
C GLN A 337 -37.24 -16.60 13.43
N GLU A 338 -38.18 -16.75 14.34
CA GLU A 338 -39.57 -16.97 14.01
C GLU A 338 -40.46 -15.88 14.62
N GLN A 339 -41.67 -15.78 14.11
CA GLN A 339 -42.67 -14.85 14.64
C GLN A 339 -43.45 -15.51 15.77
N PHE A 340 -43.49 -14.86 16.91
CA PHE A 340 -44.25 -15.35 18.05
C PHE A 340 -44.82 -14.20 18.87
N ASP A 341 -45.83 -14.50 19.70
CA ASP A 341 -46.44 -13.55 20.63
C ASP A 341 -45.63 -13.43 21.91
N VAL A 342 -44.94 -12.31 22.11
CA VAL A 342 -44.14 -12.06 23.32
C VAL A 342 -45.00 -11.90 24.57
N ALA A 343 -46.28 -11.47 24.46
CA ALA A 343 -47.18 -11.38 25.58
C ALA A 343 -47.53 -12.78 26.14
N GLU A 344 -47.77 -13.77 25.24
CA GLU A 344 -47.97 -15.15 25.65
C GLU A 344 -46.74 -15.73 26.36
N VAL A 345 -45.53 -15.48 25.83
CA VAL A 345 -44.27 -15.92 26.45
C VAL A 345 -44.12 -15.32 27.85
N LEU A 346 -44.35 -14.02 28.03
CA LEU A 346 -44.22 -13.33 29.29
C LEU A 346 -45.21 -13.89 30.32
N LEU A 347 -46.48 -14.10 29.94
CA LEU A 347 -47.52 -14.64 30.82
C LEU A 347 -47.23 -16.09 31.19
N ARG A 348 -46.73 -16.92 30.27
CA ARG A 348 -46.35 -18.32 30.56
C ARG A 348 -45.23 -18.37 31.62
N VAL A 349 -44.25 -17.47 31.49
CA VAL A 349 -43.17 -17.39 32.50
C VAL A 349 -43.71 -16.91 33.83
N LEU A 350 -44.61 -15.91 33.85
CA LEU A 350 -45.25 -15.42 35.08
C LEU A 350 -45.96 -16.53 35.83
N VAL A 351 -46.77 -17.36 35.13
CA VAL A 351 -47.44 -18.52 35.69
C VAL A 351 -46.45 -19.57 36.25
N SER A 352 -45.30 -19.76 35.58
CA SER A 352 -44.28 -20.69 36.09
C SER A 352 -43.66 -20.27 37.43
N LEU A 353 -43.78 -18.99 37.78
CA LEU A 353 -43.28 -18.42 39.06
C LEU A 353 -44.39 -18.18 40.11
N GLU A 354 -45.65 -18.59 39.86
CA GLU A 354 -46.81 -18.38 40.74
C GLU A 354 -46.55 -18.79 42.18
N SER A 355 -45.94 -19.96 42.41
CA SER A 355 -45.62 -20.44 43.77
C SER A 355 -44.73 -19.47 44.55
N LYS A 356 -43.69 -18.88 43.90
CA LYS A 356 -42.79 -17.91 44.55
C LYS A 356 -43.44 -16.55 44.75
N ILE A 357 -44.32 -16.14 43.84
CA ILE A 357 -45.09 -14.92 43.90
C ILE A 357 -46.06 -14.97 45.08
N THR A 358 -46.80 -16.09 45.22
CA THR A 358 -47.75 -16.34 46.31
C THR A 358 -47.02 -16.46 47.66
N GLU A 359 -45.84 -17.12 47.71
CA GLU A 359 -45.05 -17.23 48.93
C GLU A 359 -44.65 -15.86 49.52
N LYS A 360 -44.43 -14.89 48.65
CA LYS A 360 -44.07 -13.52 49.04
C LYS A 360 -45.25 -12.55 49.07
N ASP A 361 -46.47 -13.03 48.77
CA ASP A 361 -47.70 -12.22 48.70
C ASP A 361 -47.56 -10.96 47.83
N LEU A 362 -46.99 -11.11 46.60
CA LEU A 362 -46.71 -9.99 45.72
C LEU A 362 -47.96 -9.49 44.99
N ASP A 363 -48.13 -8.15 44.90
CA ASP A 363 -49.16 -7.49 44.08
C ASP A 363 -48.72 -7.42 42.63
N VAL A 364 -49.28 -8.28 41.77
CA VAL A 364 -48.93 -8.37 40.34
C VAL A 364 -49.81 -7.46 39.51
N GLN A 365 -49.20 -6.46 38.86
CA GLN A 365 -49.87 -5.51 37.98
C GLN A 365 -49.43 -5.70 36.56
N THR A 366 -50.36 -5.98 35.64
CA THR A 366 -50.06 -6.18 34.21
C THR A 366 -50.67 -5.06 33.38
N GLN A 367 -49.88 -4.51 32.48
CA GLN A 367 -50.31 -3.54 31.45
C GLN A 367 -49.88 -4.11 30.08
N LEU A 368 -50.73 -4.96 29.51
CA LEU A 368 -50.51 -5.62 28.24
C LEU A 368 -51.51 -5.06 27.22
N PRO A 369 -51.16 -5.00 25.93
CA PRO A 369 -52.09 -4.70 24.84
C PRO A 369 -53.25 -5.70 24.77
N ASP A 370 -54.41 -5.30 24.25
CA ASP A 370 -55.58 -6.16 24.09
C ASP A 370 -55.43 -7.28 23.04
N GLY A 371 -54.39 -7.26 22.24
CA GLY A 371 -54.06 -8.25 21.19
C GLY A 371 -52.66 -8.83 21.27
N PRO A 372 -52.37 -9.85 20.45
CA PRO A 372 -51.05 -10.44 20.43
C PRO A 372 -49.98 -9.44 19.95
N VAL A 373 -48.82 -9.46 20.57
CA VAL A 373 -47.66 -8.62 20.21
C VAL A 373 -46.66 -9.52 19.50
N MET A 374 -46.75 -9.53 18.15
CA MET A 374 -45.89 -10.38 17.31
C MET A 374 -44.51 -9.76 17.17
N VAL A 375 -43.47 -10.55 17.50
CA VAL A 375 -42.07 -10.12 17.45
C VAL A 375 -41.22 -11.15 16.71
N TRP A 376 -40.08 -10.70 16.21
CA TRP A 376 -39.06 -11.57 15.63
C TRP A 376 -38.04 -12.03 16.69
N GLY A 377 -37.75 -13.31 16.75
CA GLY A 377 -36.75 -13.88 17.64
C GLY A 377 -36.84 -15.39 17.77
N ASP A 378 -36.08 -15.93 18.69
CA ASP A 378 -36.18 -17.34 19.14
C ASP A 378 -37.04 -17.36 20.42
N PRO A 379 -38.21 -18.00 20.41
CA PRO A 379 -39.12 -18.05 21.57
C PRO A 379 -38.45 -18.62 22.83
N ASP A 380 -37.57 -19.63 22.68
CA ASP A 380 -36.86 -20.23 23.80
C ASP A 380 -35.86 -19.26 24.43
N ALA A 381 -35.12 -18.53 23.59
CA ALA A 381 -34.18 -17.52 24.05
C ALA A 381 -34.90 -16.34 24.75
N VAL A 382 -36.01 -15.86 24.18
CA VAL A 382 -36.82 -14.82 24.80
C VAL A 382 -37.53 -15.30 26.09
N THR A 383 -37.99 -16.57 26.12
CA THR A 383 -38.49 -17.19 27.36
C THR A 383 -37.41 -17.15 28.44
N GLN A 384 -36.14 -17.43 28.10
CA GLN A 384 -35.04 -17.37 29.05
C GLN A 384 -34.75 -15.94 29.51
N VAL A 385 -34.85 -14.92 28.64
CA VAL A 385 -34.76 -13.50 29.01
C VAL A 385 -35.85 -13.14 30.02
N CYS A 386 -37.11 -13.44 29.69
CA CYS A 386 -38.27 -13.18 30.59
C CYS A 386 -38.11 -13.89 31.93
N TYR A 387 -37.70 -15.18 31.92
CA TYR A 387 -37.50 -15.95 33.15
C TYR A 387 -36.40 -15.34 34.04
N ASN A 388 -35.25 -14.99 33.48
CA ASN A 388 -34.17 -14.40 34.27
C ASN A 388 -34.55 -13.03 34.87
N LEU A 389 -35.29 -12.19 34.14
CA LEU A 389 -35.74 -10.90 34.62
C LEU A 389 -36.83 -11.05 35.65
N LEU A 390 -37.86 -11.89 35.42
CA LEU A 390 -38.95 -12.14 36.36
C LEU A 390 -38.47 -12.83 37.62
N ASP A 391 -37.61 -13.87 37.54
CA ASP A 391 -37.05 -14.55 38.73
C ASP A 391 -36.24 -13.56 39.58
N ASN A 392 -35.48 -12.62 38.94
CA ASN A 392 -34.80 -11.57 39.65
C ASN A 392 -35.81 -10.58 40.30
N ALA A 393 -36.84 -10.15 39.57
CA ALA A 393 -37.86 -9.25 40.11
C ALA A 393 -38.56 -9.85 41.31
N VAL A 394 -39.03 -11.12 41.24
CA VAL A 394 -39.65 -11.82 42.37
C VAL A 394 -38.67 -12.00 43.53
N LYS A 395 -37.41 -12.36 43.23
CA LYS A 395 -36.37 -12.60 44.26
C LYS A 395 -36.08 -11.33 45.07
N PHE A 396 -35.94 -10.19 44.41
CA PHE A 396 -35.56 -8.92 45.02
C PHE A 396 -36.74 -8.03 45.41
N SER A 397 -37.99 -8.47 45.19
CA SER A 397 -39.18 -7.83 45.73
C SER A 397 -39.22 -7.93 47.24
N SER A 398 -39.66 -6.84 47.88
CA SER A 398 -40.06 -6.85 49.27
C SER A 398 -41.31 -7.72 49.47
N PRO A 399 -41.54 -8.36 50.66
CA PRO A 399 -42.82 -9.03 50.93
C PRO A 399 -43.99 -8.04 50.74
N GLN A 400 -45.07 -8.48 50.09
CA GLN A 400 -46.22 -7.66 49.71
C GLN A 400 -45.90 -6.52 48.76
N GLY A 401 -44.71 -6.55 48.14
CA GLY A 401 -44.28 -5.54 47.17
C GLY A 401 -44.98 -5.71 45.83
N ARG A 402 -44.89 -4.63 45.02
CA ARG A 402 -45.47 -4.60 43.67
C ARG A 402 -44.55 -5.23 42.66
N LEU A 403 -45.10 -6.07 41.80
CA LEU A 403 -44.46 -6.63 40.60
C LEU A 403 -45.22 -6.12 39.38
N THR A 404 -44.52 -5.40 38.47
CA THR A 404 -45.16 -4.81 37.29
C THR A 404 -44.65 -5.43 36.02
N LEU A 405 -45.56 -5.75 35.08
CA LEU A 405 -45.26 -6.21 33.73
C LEU A 405 -45.96 -5.29 32.74
N ARG A 406 -45.20 -4.70 31.83
CA ARG A 406 -45.74 -3.80 30.82
C ARG A 406 -45.16 -4.10 29.44
N ILE A 407 -46.02 -4.14 28.45
CA ILE A 407 -45.62 -4.20 27.04
C ILE A 407 -46.19 -2.97 26.34
N THR A 408 -45.34 -2.24 25.63
CA THR A 408 -45.73 -1.11 24.77
C THR A 408 -45.04 -1.25 23.42
N THR A 409 -45.72 -0.88 22.35
CA THR A 409 -45.17 -0.87 21.01
C THR A 409 -44.92 0.55 20.51
N LYS A 410 -43.76 0.82 19.92
CA LYS A 410 -43.42 2.12 19.37
C LYS A 410 -42.32 1.94 18.31
N ALA A 411 -42.50 2.58 17.16
CA ALA A 411 -41.52 2.62 16.08
C ALA A 411 -41.01 1.24 15.66
N SER A 412 -41.96 0.30 15.42
CA SER A 412 -41.67 -1.12 15.03
C SER A 412 -40.82 -1.88 16.04
N LYS A 413 -40.90 -1.50 17.32
CA LYS A 413 -40.31 -2.23 18.43
C LYS A 413 -41.29 -2.45 19.55
N ALA A 414 -41.29 -3.65 20.12
CA ALA A 414 -41.95 -3.94 21.37
C ALA A 414 -40.98 -3.66 22.53
N TYR A 415 -41.43 -2.92 23.51
CA TYR A 415 -40.74 -2.61 24.76
C TYR A 415 -41.38 -3.42 25.87
N ILE A 416 -40.62 -4.35 26.44
CA ILE A 416 -41.06 -5.22 27.52
C ILE A 416 -40.40 -4.75 28.82
N ALA A 417 -41.19 -4.21 29.74
CA ALA A 417 -40.72 -3.72 31.02
C ALA A 417 -41.20 -4.64 32.17
N ILE A 418 -40.24 -5.03 33.01
CA ILE A 418 -40.46 -5.85 34.21
C ILE A 418 -39.89 -5.09 35.39
N GLY A 419 -40.77 -4.70 36.30
CA GLY A 419 -40.43 -3.90 37.47
C GLY A 419 -40.82 -4.55 38.79
N ASN A 420 -40.06 -4.26 39.82
CA ASN A 420 -40.33 -4.73 41.16
C ASN A 420 -40.11 -3.65 42.23
N GLN A 421 -40.91 -3.69 43.27
CA GLN A 421 -40.72 -2.88 44.47
C GLN A 421 -39.78 -3.64 45.42
N GLY A 422 -38.65 -3.01 45.75
CA GLY A 422 -37.61 -3.61 46.59
C GLY A 422 -36.48 -2.64 46.91
N GLU A 423 -35.35 -3.12 47.29
CA GLU A 423 -34.19 -2.29 47.57
C GLU A 423 -33.67 -1.59 46.29
N THR A 424 -33.38 -0.29 46.42
CA THR A 424 -32.84 0.50 45.30
C THR A 424 -31.42 0.12 45.00
N ILE A 425 -31.11 -0.12 43.71
CA ILE A 425 -29.75 -0.39 43.27
C ILE A 425 -28.97 0.93 43.19
N PRO A 426 -27.83 1.06 43.89
CA PRO A 426 -27.04 2.29 43.83
C PRO A 426 -26.61 2.64 42.40
N PRO A 427 -26.59 3.94 42.01
CA PRO A 427 -26.24 4.35 40.64
C PRO A 427 -24.88 3.84 40.15
N GLN A 428 -23.91 3.74 41.07
CA GLN A 428 -22.57 3.21 40.77
C GLN A 428 -22.57 1.75 40.36
N GLN A 429 -23.54 0.96 40.78
CA GLN A 429 -23.68 -0.44 40.48
C GLN A 429 -24.49 -0.71 39.20
N LEU A 430 -25.37 0.22 38.78
CA LEU A 430 -26.23 0.07 37.61
C LEU A 430 -25.42 -0.17 36.31
N THR A 431 -24.20 0.35 36.21
CA THR A 431 -23.31 0.11 35.06
C THR A 431 -22.72 -1.30 35.03
N HIS A 432 -22.67 -1.97 36.18
CA HIS A 432 -21.99 -3.27 36.33
C HIS A 432 -22.94 -4.46 36.54
N ILE A 433 -24.26 -4.23 36.70
CA ILE A 433 -25.22 -5.31 36.97
C ILE A 433 -25.33 -6.34 35.85
N PHE A 434 -24.92 -5.98 34.63
CA PHE A 434 -24.85 -6.88 33.46
C PHE A 434 -23.49 -7.57 33.32
N ASP A 435 -22.52 -7.28 34.19
CA ASP A 435 -21.21 -7.94 34.18
C ASP A 435 -21.31 -9.37 34.73
N ARG A 436 -20.41 -10.24 34.32
CA ARG A 436 -20.35 -11.64 34.75
C ARG A 436 -20.04 -11.71 36.23
N PHE A 437 -20.77 -12.56 36.97
CA PHE A 437 -20.60 -12.81 38.42
C PHE A 437 -20.80 -11.57 39.30
N HIS A 438 -21.35 -10.47 38.74
CA HIS A 438 -21.62 -9.30 39.52
C HIS A 438 -22.80 -9.54 40.46
N LYS A 439 -22.65 -9.18 41.72
CA LYS A 439 -23.68 -9.21 42.77
C LYS A 439 -23.62 -7.87 43.52
N ALA A 440 -24.75 -7.20 43.70
CA ALA A 440 -24.82 -6.00 44.54
C ALA A 440 -24.41 -6.38 45.98
N ASP A 441 -23.70 -5.49 46.68
CA ASP A 441 -23.13 -5.82 48.00
C ASP A 441 -24.23 -6.16 49.05
N SER A 442 -25.39 -5.54 48.97
CA SER A 442 -26.55 -5.88 49.80
C SER A 442 -27.11 -7.27 49.51
N SER A 443 -27.00 -7.77 48.29
CA SER A 443 -27.45 -9.11 47.87
C SER A 443 -26.54 -10.25 48.30
N ARG A 444 -25.27 -9.96 48.68
CA ARG A 444 -24.29 -10.96 49.13
C ARG A 444 -24.67 -11.59 50.47
N SER A 445 -25.29 -10.83 51.35
CA SER A 445 -25.67 -11.28 52.70
C SER A 445 -27.02 -12.01 52.75
N THR A 446 -27.99 -11.56 51.96
CA THR A 446 -29.40 -11.97 52.10
C THR A 446 -29.80 -13.11 51.13
N HIS A 447 -29.16 -13.18 49.94
CA HIS A 447 -29.54 -14.17 48.93
C HIS A 447 -28.31 -14.92 48.36
N LYS A 448 -27.90 -15.96 49.10
CA LYS A 448 -26.74 -16.82 48.76
C LYS A 448 -26.88 -17.62 47.42
N ASP A 449 -28.10 -17.76 46.90
CA ASP A 449 -28.40 -18.60 45.74
C ASP A 449 -28.13 -18.01 44.35
N GLY A 450 -27.81 -16.73 44.26
CA GLY A 450 -27.53 -16.07 42.97
C GLY A 450 -26.08 -16.23 42.50
N VAL A 451 -25.85 -16.76 41.31
CA VAL A 451 -24.51 -16.91 40.69
C VAL A 451 -24.00 -15.60 40.05
N GLY A 452 -24.87 -14.62 39.81
CA GLY A 452 -24.51 -13.39 39.07
C GLY A 452 -24.36 -13.56 37.58
N LEU A 453 -24.92 -14.61 36.97
CA LEU A 453 -24.90 -14.86 35.55
C LEU A 453 -26.21 -14.53 34.83
N GLY A 454 -27.35 -14.39 35.53
CA GLY A 454 -28.65 -14.25 34.89
C GLY A 454 -28.78 -12.98 34.02
N LEU A 455 -28.41 -11.80 34.53
CA LEU A 455 -28.45 -10.55 33.76
C LEU A 455 -27.43 -10.51 32.65
N TYR A 456 -26.27 -11.13 32.84
CA TYR A 456 -25.28 -11.27 31.76
C TYR A 456 -25.80 -12.15 30.61
N ILE A 457 -26.51 -13.25 30.91
CA ILE A 457 -27.17 -14.10 29.91
C ILE A 457 -28.22 -13.29 29.15
N VAL A 458 -29.05 -12.50 29.85
CA VAL A 458 -30.04 -11.61 29.24
C VAL A 458 -29.36 -10.66 28.23
N LYS A 459 -28.32 -9.94 28.66
CA LYS A 459 -27.59 -9.01 27.79
C LYS A 459 -26.94 -9.70 26.60
N THR A 460 -26.41 -10.92 26.80
CA THR A 460 -25.79 -11.71 25.73
C THR A 460 -26.82 -12.13 24.67
N ILE A 461 -28.00 -12.63 25.11
CA ILE A 461 -29.10 -13.01 24.22
C ILE A 461 -29.56 -11.79 23.40
N LEU A 462 -29.88 -10.68 24.06
CA LEU A 462 -30.39 -9.48 23.40
C LEU A 462 -29.36 -8.89 22.40
N ASN A 463 -28.09 -8.87 22.77
CA ASN A 463 -27.02 -8.44 21.87
C ASN A 463 -26.91 -9.31 20.58
N THR A 464 -27.19 -10.61 20.67
CA THR A 464 -27.22 -11.53 19.51
C THR A 464 -28.30 -11.11 18.50
N TYR A 465 -29.42 -10.60 18.99
CA TYR A 465 -30.52 -10.07 18.18
C TYR A 465 -30.38 -8.58 17.83
N LYS A 466 -29.29 -7.93 18.24
CA LYS A 466 -29.08 -6.46 18.11
C LYS A 466 -30.19 -5.64 18.83
N GLU A 467 -30.72 -6.19 19.88
CA GLU A 467 -31.70 -5.55 20.78
C GLU A 467 -31.01 -5.06 22.04
N ASP A 468 -31.66 -4.13 22.75
CA ASP A 468 -31.07 -3.50 23.92
C ASP A 468 -31.85 -3.78 25.20
N ILE A 469 -31.21 -3.56 26.36
CA ILE A 469 -31.81 -3.60 27.68
C ILE A 469 -31.33 -2.42 28.50
N THR A 470 -32.28 -1.76 29.17
CA THR A 470 -32.04 -0.66 30.09
C THR A 470 -32.56 -1.01 31.47
N VAL A 471 -32.05 -0.31 32.49
CA VAL A 471 -32.50 -0.47 33.88
C VAL A 471 -32.63 0.91 34.51
N THR A 472 -33.68 1.07 35.27
CA THR A 472 -33.88 2.22 36.16
C THR A 472 -34.15 1.71 37.58
N SER A 473 -33.56 2.35 38.60
CA SER A 473 -33.76 1.98 39.99
C SER A 473 -33.78 3.24 40.83
N GLN A 474 -34.95 3.63 41.30
CA GLN A 474 -35.18 4.82 42.13
C GLN A 474 -36.31 4.58 43.12
N ASP A 475 -36.24 5.23 44.30
CA ASP A 475 -37.29 5.24 45.32
C ASP A 475 -37.87 3.87 45.68
N GLY A 476 -37.01 2.86 45.77
CA GLY A 476 -37.47 1.52 46.13
C GLY A 476 -38.13 0.74 44.97
N PHE A 477 -38.00 1.23 43.74
CA PHE A 477 -38.55 0.56 42.56
C PHE A 477 -37.47 0.35 41.50
N THR A 478 -37.32 -0.87 41.01
CA THR A 478 -36.38 -1.23 39.95
C THR A 478 -37.16 -1.77 38.75
N GLU A 479 -36.90 -1.21 37.55
CA GLU A 479 -37.53 -1.64 36.29
C GLU A 479 -36.46 -1.94 35.24
N PHE A 480 -36.52 -3.13 34.65
CA PHE A 480 -35.75 -3.55 33.50
C PHE A 480 -36.63 -3.47 32.26
N THR A 481 -36.15 -2.80 31.21
CA THR A 481 -36.86 -2.70 29.94
C THR A 481 -35.98 -3.20 28.81
N PHE A 482 -36.43 -4.19 28.05
CA PHE A 482 -35.75 -4.67 26.85
C PHE A 482 -36.61 -4.50 25.61
N THR A 483 -35.94 -4.51 24.46
CA THR A 483 -36.61 -4.34 23.17
C THR A 483 -36.59 -5.63 22.35
N LEU A 484 -37.61 -5.78 21.49
CA LEU A 484 -37.66 -6.78 20.41
C LEU A 484 -38.25 -6.11 19.16
N SER A 485 -37.77 -6.52 18.00
CA SER A 485 -38.30 -6.03 16.72
C SER A 485 -39.71 -6.57 16.49
N GLU A 486 -40.67 -5.68 16.26
CA GLU A 486 -42.08 -6.00 15.95
C GLU A 486 -42.17 -6.47 14.49
N VAL A 487 -43.14 -7.34 14.19
CA VAL A 487 -43.41 -7.90 12.85
C VAL A 487 -44.03 -6.88 11.92
#